data_80e6c2f92e92d50024d1cf354acccce6
#
_entry.id   80e6c2f92e92d50024d1cf354acccce6
#
_cell.length_a   1.000
_cell.length_b   1.000
_cell.length_c   1.000
_cell.angle_alpha   90.00
_cell.angle_beta   90.00
_cell.angle_gamma   90.00
#
_symmetry.space_group_name_H-M   'P 1'
#
loop_
_entity.id
_entity.type
_entity.pdbx_description
1 polymer ?
#
loop_
_entity_poly.entity_id
_entity_poly.type
_entity_poly.pdbx_seq_one_letter_code
_entity_poly.pdbx_strand_id
1 'polypeptide(L)'
;LLTSRGRRSGKYSVQDGLDVIQVDWDGNIVWKFDKAEYVEDPGEEPQWMARQHHDYQREGNTVGYYVPGSDPKTNSGNTLILAHKNVHVPAISDKMLLDDVIYEVDWDGDIVWEWKVSDHFEELGFDAIARNLMYRDPNYYTGFGNSHIAGDWVHTNSMSVLGPNKWYDAGDKRFHPDNIIIDCRDANIILIIEKATGNIVWKIGPYFDQTPELRKLGWIIGQHHAHMIPRGLPGEGNILIYDNGGWAGYYAPNPGSPTGIRGALRDYSRVLEIDPVTLEIVWQMTPKEAGYLMPLDANRFYSPFISGMQRLPNGNTMITEGSHGRIFEVTPEHELVWEYVCPYWGTALPMNMVYRSYRLPYEWVPQLEKPAESPIERLDVSTFRVPGAAAPGVKSAVKIKEAKGYFGLSAMCVAADIEE
;
A
#
# COMPACT_ATOMS: atom_id res chain seq x y z
N LEU A 1 16.39 11.79 9.57
CA LEU A 1 15.10 11.54 8.92
C LEU A 1 15.23 11.71 7.42
N LEU A 2 14.84 10.72 6.65
CA LEU A 2 14.78 10.79 5.19
C LEU A 2 13.35 11.19 4.79
N THR A 3 13.19 12.10 3.83
CA THR A 3 11.88 12.58 3.36
C THR A 3 11.97 13.11 1.93
N SER A 4 10.84 13.20 1.25
CA SER A 4 10.71 13.85 -0.05
C SER A 4 9.97 15.17 0.10
N ARG A 5 10.34 16.17 -0.70
CA ARG A 5 9.67 17.47 -0.72
C ARG A 5 9.32 17.93 -2.11
N GLY A 6 8.37 18.86 -2.13
CA GLY A 6 7.94 19.52 -3.35
C GLY A 6 7.24 18.55 -4.29
N ARG A 7 5.94 18.55 -4.29
CA ARG A 7 5.19 17.95 -5.40
C ARG A 7 5.11 18.98 -6.51
N ARG A 8 5.41 18.56 -7.73
CA ARG A 8 5.08 19.36 -8.88
C ARG A 8 3.55 19.47 -8.96
N SER A 9 3.02 20.67 -8.86
CA SER A 9 1.60 20.91 -9.09
C SER A 9 1.36 20.80 -10.59
N GLY A 10 0.44 19.99 -11.04
CA GLY A 10 -0.02 20.17 -12.37
C GLY A 10 -0.14 18.98 -13.27
N LYS A 11 -0.08 19.24 -14.54
CA LYS A 11 -0.60 18.47 -15.66
C LYS A 11 0.04 17.08 -15.88
N TYR A 12 1.24 16.85 -15.37
CA TYR A 12 2.05 15.75 -15.91
C TYR A 12 2.66 14.79 -14.88
N SER A 13 2.63 15.12 -13.58
CA SER A 13 3.07 14.18 -12.54
C SER A 13 2.61 14.61 -11.14
N VAL A 14 1.39 14.26 -10.81
CA VAL A 14 0.74 14.65 -9.53
C VAL A 14 1.49 14.13 -8.29
N GLN A 15 2.30 13.11 -8.45
CA GLN A 15 2.96 12.42 -7.33
C GLN A 15 4.48 12.65 -7.25
N ASP A 16 5.09 13.18 -8.28
CA ASP A 16 6.54 13.31 -8.38
C ASP A 16 7.11 14.35 -7.41
N GLY A 17 8.05 13.92 -6.57
CA GLY A 17 8.82 14.78 -5.70
C GLY A 17 9.92 15.55 -6.45
N LEU A 18 10.19 16.79 -6.03
CA LEU A 18 11.31 17.57 -6.55
C LEU A 18 12.64 16.99 -6.09
N ASP A 19 12.73 16.66 -4.81
CA ASP A 19 13.94 16.12 -4.21
C ASP A 19 13.63 15.09 -3.11
N VAL A 20 14.65 14.27 -2.81
CA VAL A 20 14.72 13.46 -1.60
C VAL A 20 15.81 14.06 -0.74
N ILE A 21 15.50 14.35 0.51
CA ILE A 21 16.44 14.96 1.45
C ILE A 21 16.55 14.13 2.72
N GLN A 22 17.72 14.18 3.33
CA GLN A 22 17.89 13.76 4.71
C GLN A 22 18.08 15.00 5.58
N VAL A 23 17.34 15.06 6.68
CA VAL A 23 17.49 16.12 7.69
C VAL A 23 17.96 15.52 8.99
N ASP A 24 18.77 16.28 9.72
CA ASP A 24 19.13 15.99 11.11
C ASP A 24 17.96 16.36 12.05
N TRP A 25 18.16 16.17 13.35
CA TRP A 25 17.14 16.49 14.37
C TRP A 25 16.98 18.00 14.63
N ASP A 26 17.88 18.81 14.12
CA ASP A 26 17.83 20.28 14.19
C ASP A 26 17.17 20.87 12.94
N GLY A 27 16.81 20.02 11.97
CA GLY A 27 16.15 20.42 10.71
C GLY A 27 17.11 20.82 9.60
N ASN A 28 18.43 20.64 9.77
CA ASN A 28 19.39 20.91 8.72
C ASN A 28 19.39 19.81 7.66
N ILE A 29 19.49 20.20 6.39
CA ILE A 29 19.62 19.24 5.29
C ILE A 29 21.08 18.75 5.28
N VAL A 30 21.27 17.44 5.50
CA VAL A 30 22.58 16.78 5.53
C VAL A 30 22.89 15.97 4.28
N TRP A 31 21.85 15.63 3.49
CA TRP A 31 21.97 14.99 2.20
C TRP A 31 20.79 15.35 1.32
N LYS A 32 21.01 15.41 0.00
CA LYS A 32 19.98 15.74 -0.98
C LYS A 32 20.23 15.05 -2.31
N PHE A 33 19.15 14.57 -2.94
CA PHE A 33 19.12 14.11 -4.31
C PHE A 33 17.96 14.77 -5.08
N ASP A 34 18.25 15.41 -6.22
CA ASP A 34 17.26 16.12 -7.05
C ASP A 34 17.56 16.06 -8.56
N LYS A 35 18.47 15.19 -8.99
CA LYS A 35 18.98 15.17 -10.37
C LYS A 35 18.76 13.84 -11.08
N ALA A 36 17.56 13.26 -10.96
CA ALA A 36 17.21 12.09 -11.75
C ALA A 36 16.88 12.45 -13.20
N GLU A 37 16.06 13.47 -13.41
CA GLU A 37 15.62 13.88 -14.74
C GLU A 37 15.47 15.39 -14.84
N TYR A 38 15.85 15.97 -15.98
CA TYR A 38 15.56 17.35 -16.32
C TYR A 38 14.20 17.39 -17.02
N VAL A 39 13.22 17.96 -16.36
CA VAL A 39 11.80 17.91 -16.79
C VAL A 39 11.42 19.22 -17.44
N GLU A 40 10.94 19.13 -18.68
CA GLU A 40 10.43 20.25 -19.49
C GLU A 40 8.97 19.99 -19.84
N ASP A 41 8.06 20.48 -19.01
CA ASP A 41 6.63 20.33 -19.28
C ASP A 41 6.04 21.63 -19.87
N PRO A 42 5.09 21.53 -20.83
CA PRO A 42 4.47 22.69 -21.41
C PRO A 42 3.79 23.59 -20.37
N GLY A 43 4.26 24.83 -20.26
CA GLY A 43 3.71 25.84 -19.36
C GLY A 43 4.31 25.85 -17.95
N GLU A 44 5.34 25.05 -17.71
CA GLU A 44 6.13 25.03 -16.49
C GLU A 44 7.57 25.45 -16.78
N GLU A 45 8.26 25.99 -15.77
CA GLU A 45 9.68 26.25 -15.88
C GLU A 45 10.46 24.94 -15.84
N PRO A 46 11.37 24.69 -16.79
CA PRO A 46 12.19 23.50 -16.79
C PRO A 46 13.06 23.39 -15.54
N GLN A 47 13.18 22.19 -14.98
CA GLN A 47 13.97 21.97 -13.77
C GLN A 47 14.44 20.53 -13.61
N TRP A 48 15.48 20.34 -12.84
CA TRP A 48 15.90 19.03 -12.37
C TRP A 48 14.95 18.55 -11.28
N MET A 49 14.62 17.25 -11.30
CA MET A 49 13.76 16.60 -10.31
C MET A 49 14.30 15.22 -9.95
N ALA A 50 14.09 14.80 -8.71
CA ALA A 50 14.25 13.40 -8.30
C ALA A 50 13.16 12.50 -8.89
N ARG A 51 12.01 13.08 -9.20
CA ARG A 51 10.78 12.39 -9.63
C ARG A 51 10.37 11.24 -8.70
N GLN A 52 10.80 11.31 -7.43
CA GLN A 52 10.49 10.33 -6.42
C GLN A 52 8.99 10.28 -6.15
N HIS A 53 8.47 9.08 -6.04
CA HIS A 53 7.13 8.81 -5.54
C HIS A 53 7.16 7.63 -4.56
N HIS A 54 6.16 7.53 -3.72
CA HIS A 54 5.87 6.44 -2.78
C HIS A 54 7.01 6.07 -1.84
N ASP A 55 8.12 5.49 -2.31
CA ASP A 55 9.12 4.89 -1.44
C ASP A 55 10.56 5.34 -1.72
N TYR A 56 11.37 5.29 -0.67
CA TYR A 56 12.82 5.44 -0.67
C TYR A 56 13.40 4.71 0.55
N GLN A 57 14.61 4.18 0.43
CA GLN A 57 15.23 3.37 1.47
C GLN A 57 16.73 3.60 1.54
N ARG A 58 17.22 3.99 2.71
CA ARG A 58 18.66 4.11 2.97
C ARG A 58 19.23 2.76 3.37
N GLU A 59 20.45 2.47 2.93
CA GLU A 59 21.24 1.30 3.34
C GLU A 59 21.26 1.12 4.87
N GLY A 60 21.25 -0.14 5.29
CA GLY A 60 21.20 -0.52 6.71
C GLY A 60 19.79 -0.60 7.31
N ASN A 61 18.75 -0.23 6.54
CA ASN A 61 17.34 -0.43 6.88
C ASN A 61 16.66 -1.23 5.77
N THR A 62 16.13 -2.41 6.09
CA THR A 62 15.62 -3.35 5.10
C THR A 62 14.16 -3.12 4.71
N VAL A 63 13.38 -2.39 5.51
CA VAL A 63 11.92 -2.23 5.28
C VAL A 63 11.38 -0.84 5.55
N GLY A 64 12.21 0.18 5.77
CA GLY A 64 11.76 1.54 6.04
C GLY A 64 11.18 1.79 7.44
N TYR A 65 11.01 0.78 8.28
CA TYR A 65 10.58 0.92 9.68
C TYR A 65 11.61 0.31 10.65
N TYR A 66 11.43 0.54 11.95
CA TYR A 66 12.34 0.06 12.97
C TYR A 66 12.38 -1.47 13.04
N VAL A 67 13.59 -2.01 12.93
CA VAL A 67 13.89 -3.42 13.16
C VAL A 67 14.98 -3.50 14.22
N PRO A 68 14.80 -4.25 15.32
CA PRO A 68 15.83 -4.41 16.34
C PRO A 68 17.15 -4.92 15.74
N GLY A 69 18.26 -4.25 16.07
CA GLY A 69 19.58 -4.60 15.58
C GLY A 69 19.93 -4.11 14.18
N SER A 70 19.03 -3.37 13.51
CA SER A 70 19.37 -2.67 12.28
C SER A 70 20.30 -1.48 12.54
N ASP A 71 21.14 -1.15 11.56
CA ASP A 71 22.09 -0.04 11.61
C ASP A 71 21.92 0.87 10.39
N PRO A 72 20.85 1.70 10.36
CA PRO A 72 20.61 2.62 9.26
C PRO A 72 21.77 3.58 9.08
N LYS A 73 22.29 3.71 7.85
CA LYS A 73 23.38 4.62 7.53
C LYS A 73 22.86 6.06 7.54
N THR A 74 23.38 6.88 8.44
CA THR A 74 22.93 8.27 8.62
C THR A 74 23.89 9.31 8.04
N ASN A 75 25.10 8.92 7.70
CA ASN A 75 26.15 9.80 7.17
C ASN A 75 26.93 9.17 6.00
N SER A 76 26.41 8.12 5.42
CA SER A 76 27.00 7.37 4.32
C SER A 76 25.96 6.41 3.73
N GLY A 77 26.38 5.56 2.80
CA GLY A 77 25.59 4.48 2.22
C GLY A 77 24.68 4.95 1.09
N ASN A 78 24.24 3.99 0.31
CA ASN A 78 23.40 4.24 -0.85
C ASN A 78 21.92 4.39 -0.44
N THR A 79 21.14 5.03 -1.31
CA THR A 79 19.70 5.19 -1.15
C THR A 79 19.00 4.63 -2.36
N LEU A 80 18.11 3.65 -2.16
CA LEU A 80 17.15 3.25 -3.17
C LEU A 80 16.02 4.29 -3.21
N ILE A 81 15.63 4.68 -4.42
CA ILE A 81 14.58 5.68 -4.67
C ILE A 81 13.66 5.13 -5.75
N LEU A 82 12.39 4.98 -5.42
CA LEU A 82 11.35 4.69 -6.40
C LEU A 82 10.93 6.01 -7.05
N ALA A 83 11.01 6.08 -8.36
CA ALA A 83 10.78 7.30 -9.12
C ALA A 83 10.03 7.01 -10.43
N HIS A 84 9.53 8.05 -11.07
CA HIS A 84 8.98 7.98 -12.42
C HIS A 84 9.98 8.40 -13.48
N LYS A 85 9.81 7.84 -14.68
CA LYS A 85 10.52 8.24 -15.89
C LYS A 85 9.56 8.25 -17.07
N ASN A 86 9.57 9.33 -17.84
CA ASN A 86 8.80 9.37 -19.09
C ASN A 86 9.50 8.54 -20.16
N VAL A 87 8.83 7.52 -20.67
CA VAL A 87 9.37 6.65 -21.72
C VAL A 87 8.35 6.40 -22.82
N HIS A 88 8.85 6.15 -24.04
CA HIS A 88 8.02 5.72 -25.14
C HIS A 88 8.39 4.29 -25.53
N VAL A 89 7.53 3.34 -25.22
CA VAL A 89 7.73 1.90 -25.47
C VAL A 89 6.58 1.38 -26.33
N PRO A 90 6.72 1.38 -27.67
CA PRO A 90 5.63 0.99 -28.59
C PRO A 90 5.11 -0.44 -28.41
N ALA A 91 5.88 -1.32 -27.77
CA ALA A 91 5.45 -2.67 -27.43
C ALA A 91 4.37 -2.68 -26.33
N ILE A 92 4.32 -1.64 -25.49
CA ILE A 92 3.35 -1.48 -24.38
C ILE A 92 2.22 -0.57 -24.83
N SER A 93 2.54 0.62 -25.36
CA SER A 93 1.55 1.59 -25.84
C SER A 93 2.16 2.54 -26.88
N ASP A 94 1.32 3.10 -27.76
CA ASP A 94 1.68 4.22 -28.64
C ASP A 94 1.69 5.56 -27.90
N LYS A 95 1.24 5.57 -26.66
CA LYS A 95 1.23 6.75 -25.79
C LYS A 95 2.49 6.80 -24.92
N MET A 96 2.80 8.00 -24.42
CA MET A 96 3.86 8.18 -23.43
C MET A 96 3.50 7.43 -22.14
N LEU A 97 4.45 6.65 -21.63
CA LEU A 97 4.35 5.99 -20.34
C LEU A 97 5.01 6.83 -19.25
N LEU A 98 4.40 6.86 -18.10
CA LEU A 98 5.01 7.24 -16.84
C LEU A 98 5.48 5.93 -16.20
N ASP A 99 6.73 5.56 -16.49
CA ASP A 99 7.29 4.27 -16.09
C ASP A 99 7.86 4.33 -14.68
N ASP A 100 7.64 3.28 -13.92
CA ASP A 100 8.29 3.14 -12.61
C ASP A 100 9.75 2.74 -12.77
N VAL A 101 10.63 3.47 -12.11
CA VAL A 101 12.06 3.22 -12.09
C VAL A 101 12.59 3.17 -10.65
N ILE A 102 13.53 2.29 -10.40
CA ILE A 102 14.27 2.26 -9.15
C ILE A 102 15.67 2.75 -9.41
N TYR A 103 16.07 3.82 -8.75
CA TYR A 103 17.44 4.30 -8.71
C TYR A 103 18.11 3.86 -7.42
N GLU A 104 19.37 3.45 -7.50
CA GLU A 104 20.26 3.44 -6.37
C GLU A 104 21.20 4.63 -6.50
N VAL A 105 21.18 5.50 -5.51
CA VAL A 105 21.93 6.75 -5.47
C VAL A 105 22.94 6.67 -4.35
N ASP A 106 24.20 6.95 -4.63
CA ASP A 106 25.25 6.96 -3.61
C ASP A 106 25.19 8.22 -2.71
N TRP A 107 26.12 8.32 -1.79
CA TRP A 107 26.17 9.45 -0.87
C TRP A 107 26.51 10.78 -1.56
N ASP A 108 27.23 10.73 -2.67
CA ASP A 108 27.63 11.92 -3.45
C ASP A 108 26.52 12.40 -4.40
N GLY A 109 25.44 11.62 -4.53
CA GLY A 109 24.26 11.94 -5.33
C GLY A 109 24.34 11.40 -6.76
N ASP A 110 25.25 10.46 -7.02
CA ASP A 110 25.38 9.81 -8.33
C ASP A 110 24.49 8.56 -8.39
N ILE A 111 23.80 8.37 -9.53
CA ILE A 111 23.02 7.15 -9.78
C ILE A 111 24.00 6.04 -10.14
N VAL A 112 24.10 5.02 -9.28
CA VAL A 112 25.02 3.89 -9.46
C VAL A 112 24.35 2.62 -9.97
N TRP A 113 23.02 2.56 -9.93
CA TRP A 113 22.20 1.48 -10.47
C TRP A 113 20.79 1.98 -10.84
N GLU A 114 20.24 1.43 -11.92
CA GLU A 114 18.89 1.74 -12.41
C GLU A 114 18.17 0.44 -12.83
N TRP A 115 16.89 0.35 -12.54
CA TRP A 115 16.01 -0.70 -13.02
C TRP A 115 14.63 -0.11 -13.41
N LYS A 116 14.10 -0.48 -14.57
CA LYS A 116 12.82 0.03 -15.10
C LYS A 116 11.84 -1.10 -15.32
N VAL A 117 10.59 -0.89 -14.93
CA VAL A 117 9.53 -1.89 -15.12
C VAL A 117 9.29 -2.19 -16.60
N SER A 118 9.32 -1.18 -17.46
CA SER A 118 9.05 -1.35 -18.89
C SER A 118 10.07 -2.25 -19.62
N ASP A 119 11.31 -2.34 -19.16
CA ASP A 119 12.34 -3.21 -19.73
C ASP A 119 12.01 -4.71 -19.51
N HIS A 120 11.10 -5.01 -18.56
CA HIS A 120 10.69 -6.36 -18.15
C HIS A 120 9.25 -6.72 -18.55
N PHE A 121 8.65 -5.98 -19.48
CA PHE A 121 7.25 -6.12 -19.87
C PHE A 121 6.83 -7.57 -20.20
N GLU A 122 7.68 -8.32 -20.89
CA GLU A 122 7.38 -9.71 -21.23
C GLU A 122 7.37 -10.62 -20.00
N GLU A 123 8.25 -10.36 -19.03
CA GLU A 123 8.36 -11.14 -17.79
C GLU A 123 7.18 -10.90 -16.84
N LEU A 124 6.49 -9.76 -16.96
CA LEU A 124 5.30 -9.48 -16.16
C LEU A 124 4.15 -10.45 -16.48
N GLY A 125 4.10 -10.99 -17.69
CA GLY A 125 3.23 -12.12 -18.04
C GLY A 125 1.78 -11.73 -18.33
N PHE A 126 1.54 -10.52 -18.82
CA PHE A 126 0.21 -10.09 -19.26
C PHE A 126 -0.29 -10.86 -20.47
N ASP A 127 -1.56 -11.25 -20.45
CA ASP A 127 -2.23 -11.86 -21.58
C ASP A 127 -2.57 -10.86 -22.70
N ALA A 128 -3.08 -11.36 -23.81
CA ALA A 128 -3.41 -10.53 -24.96
C ALA A 128 -4.51 -9.48 -24.66
N ILE A 129 -5.42 -9.75 -23.73
CA ILE A 129 -6.47 -8.81 -23.35
C ILE A 129 -5.87 -7.65 -22.57
N ALA A 130 -5.08 -7.96 -21.56
CA ALA A 130 -4.39 -6.96 -20.74
C ALA A 130 -3.46 -6.09 -21.60
N ARG A 131 -2.66 -6.70 -22.47
CA ARG A 131 -1.77 -5.97 -23.41
C ARG A 131 -2.56 -5.05 -24.34
N ASN A 132 -3.69 -5.49 -24.86
CA ASN A 132 -4.55 -4.66 -25.71
C ASN A 132 -5.17 -3.48 -24.96
N LEU A 133 -5.52 -3.68 -23.69
CA LEU A 133 -6.02 -2.60 -22.84
C LEU A 133 -4.93 -1.57 -22.57
N MET A 134 -3.74 -2.00 -22.16
CA MET A 134 -2.58 -1.14 -21.92
C MET A 134 -2.17 -0.37 -23.18
N TYR A 135 -2.17 -1.02 -24.35
CA TYR A 135 -1.82 -0.37 -25.61
C TYR A 135 -2.73 0.82 -25.91
N ARG A 136 -4.03 0.67 -25.68
CA ARG A 136 -5.03 1.71 -25.93
C ARG A 136 -5.06 2.76 -24.86
N ASP A 137 -4.92 2.35 -23.61
CA ASP A 137 -5.00 3.24 -22.47
C ASP A 137 -4.12 2.72 -21.31
N PRO A 138 -2.82 3.07 -21.32
CA PRO A 138 -1.88 2.63 -20.29
C PRO A 138 -2.13 3.30 -18.94
N ASN A 139 -2.96 4.30 -18.91
CA ASN A 139 -3.43 4.89 -17.66
C ASN A 139 -4.91 4.73 -17.52
N TYR A 140 -5.24 3.66 -16.91
CA TYR A 140 -6.59 3.25 -16.70
C TYR A 140 -7.25 3.81 -15.49
N TYR A 141 -6.47 4.47 -14.64
CA TYR A 141 -6.89 5.03 -13.39
C TYR A 141 -7.54 6.40 -13.60
N THR A 142 -8.85 6.38 -13.82
CA THR A 142 -9.65 7.60 -13.95
C THR A 142 -10.32 8.02 -12.63
N GLY A 143 -9.88 7.49 -11.49
CA GLY A 143 -10.53 7.71 -10.20
C GLY A 143 -10.60 9.19 -9.76
N PHE A 144 -9.73 10.05 -10.27
CA PHE A 144 -9.69 11.47 -9.93
C PHE A 144 -10.00 12.39 -11.10
N GLY A 145 -10.75 11.96 -12.09
CA GLY A 145 -11.24 12.79 -13.19
C GLY A 145 -10.12 13.51 -13.95
N ASN A 146 -10.00 13.24 -15.23
CA ASN A 146 -9.09 13.87 -16.16
C ASN A 146 -7.58 13.74 -15.88
N SER A 147 -7.00 12.59 -16.24
CA SER A 147 -5.78 12.49 -17.02
C SER A 147 -4.49 13.14 -16.52
N HIS A 148 -4.29 13.40 -15.24
CA HIS A 148 -3.02 13.96 -14.78
C HIS A 148 -1.96 12.92 -14.41
N ILE A 149 -2.30 11.65 -14.48
CA ILE A 149 -1.40 10.52 -14.26
C ILE A 149 -1.32 9.68 -15.53
N ALA A 150 -1.41 10.32 -16.69
CA ALA A 150 -1.45 9.63 -17.98
C ALA A 150 -0.18 8.81 -18.20
N GLY A 151 -0.35 7.50 -18.33
CA GLY A 151 0.75 6.58 -18.59
C GLY A 151 1.32 5.87 -17.37
N ASP A 152 0.82 6.11 -16.17
CA ASP A 152 1.21 5.41 -14.92
C ASP A 152 0.63 3.99 -14.91
N TRP A 153 1.23 3.11 -15.69
CA TRP A 153 0.61 1.87 -16.18
C TRP A 153 0.69 0.70 -15.19
N VAL A 154 1.63 0.65 -14.29
CA VAL A 154 1.74 -0.40 -13.25
C VAL A 154 1.61 0.14 -11.84
N HIS A 155 1.91 1.41 -11.63
CA HIS A 155 1.79 2.11 -10.35
C HIS A 155 2.45 1.36 -9.20
N THR A 156 3.77 1.27 -9.23
CA THR A 156 4.54 0.69 -8.13
C THR A 156 4.44 1.58 -6.90
N ASN A 157 3.98 1.04 -5.78
CA ASN A 157 3.69 1.84 -4.58
C ASN A 157 4.50 1.46 -3.34
N SER A 158 5.31 0.42 -3.43
CA SER A 158 6.27 0.08 -2.39
C SER A 158 7.49 -0.65 -2.94
N MET A 159 8.60 -0.47 -2.25
CA MET A 159 9.88 -1.04 -2.58
C MET A 159 10.67 -1.29 -1.29
N SER A 160 11.28 -2.47 -1.17
CA SER A 160 12.21 -2.73 -0.06
C SER A 160 13.24 -3.79 -0.40
N VAL A 161 14.40 -3.69 0.24
CA VAL A 161 15.42 -4.75 0.21
C VAL A 161 14.95 -5.92 1.09
N LEU A 162 15.18 -7.16 0.66
CA LEU A 162 14.75 -8.34 1.43
C LEU A 162 15.49 -8.46 2.77
N GLY A 163 16.78 -8.11 2.79
CA GLY A 163 17.64 -8.30 3.94
C GLY A 163 17.93 -9.78 4.27
N PRO A 164 18.73 -10.02 5.30
CA PRO A 164 19.03 -11.38 5.78
C PRO A 164 17.75 -12.14 6.11
N ASN A 165 17.62 -13.39 5.61
CA ASN A 165 16.42 -14.19 5.79
C ASN A 165 16.70 -15.69 5.75
N LYS A 166 15.78 -16.47 6.31
CA LYS A 166 15.87 -17.92 6.45
C LYS A 166 15.94 -18.67 5.12
N TRP A 167 15.36 -18.12 4.06
CA TRP A 167 15.30 -18.79 2.76
C TRP A 167 16.63 -18.79 2.04
N TYR A 168 17.32 -17.65 2.06
CA TYR A 168 18.66 -17.56 1.52
C TYR A 168 19.65 -18.43 2.30
N ASP A 169 19.54 -18.45 3.63
CA ASP A 169 20.34 -19.34 4.48
C ASP A 169 20.11 -20.82 4.15
N ALA A 170 18.89 -21.19 3.74
CA ALA A 170 18.54 -22.53 3.29
C ALA A 170 18.99 -22.82 1.84
N GLY A 171 19.60 -21.86 1.16
CA GLY A 171 20.15 -22.01 -0.19
C GLY A 171 19.26 -21.54 -1.32
N ASP A 172 18.10 -20.94 -1.05
CA ASP A 172 17.21 -20.39 -2.07
C ASP A 172 17.69 -19.01 -2.50
N LYS A 173 18.35 -18.95 -3.65
CA LYS A 173 18.96 -17.72 -4.18
C LYS A 173 17.97 -16.65 -4.61
N ARG A 174 16.71 -17.00 -4.84
CA ARG A 174 15.65 -16.02 -5.16
C ARG A 174 15.53 -14.96 -4.07
N PHE A 175 15.83 -15.34 -2.83
CA PHE A 175 15.72 -14.49 -1.66
C PHE A 175 17.06 -13.94 -1.17
N HIS A 176 17.99 -13.67 -2.10
CA HIS A 176 19.26 -13.01 -1.76
C HIS A 176 19.01 -11.73 -0.96
N PRO A 177 19.77 -11.45 0.11
CA PRO A 177 19.52 -10.30 0.99
C PRO A 177 19.47 -8.94 0.28
N ASP A 178 20.23 -8.77 -0.80
CA ASP A 178 20.28 -7.52 -1.56
C ASP A 178 19.17 -7.41 -2.62
N ASN A 179 18.39 -8.48 -2.85
CA ASN A 179 17.29 -8.45 -3.80
C ASN A 179 16.19 -7.50 -3.32
N ILE A 180 15.46 -6.95 -4.27
CA ILE A 180 14.47 -5.91 -4.04
C ILE A 180 13.08 -6.47 -4.33
N ILE A 181 12.17 -6.38 -3.36
CA ILE A 181 10.75 -6.65 -3.56
C ILE A 181 10.03 -5.35 -3.91
N ILE A 182 9.17 -5.41 -4.92
CA ILE A 182 8.29 -4.30 -5.30
C ILE A 182 6.85 -4.75 -5.45
N ASP A 183 5.96 -3.78 -5.38
CA ASP A 183 4.52 -3.95 -5.38
C ASP A 183 3.88 -3.07 -6.45
N CYS A 184 3.49 -3.67 -7.57
CA CYS A 184 2.88 -3.01 -8.72
C CYS A 184 1.35 -3.06 -8.60
N ARG A 185 0.76 -2.02 -8.02
CA ARG A 185 -0.65 -1.93 -7.66
C ARG A 185 -1.61 -2.16 -8.83
N ASP A 186 -1.46 -1.35 -9.89
CA ASP A 186 -2.41 -1.37 -11.01
C ASP A 186 -2.24 -2.59 -11.90
N ALA A 187 -1.15 -3.33 -11.73
CA ALA A 187 -0.90 -4.61 -12.38
C ALA A 187 -1.32 -5.82 -11.52
N ASN A 188 -1.60 -5.64 -10.24
CA ASN A 188 -1.78 -6.73 -9.26
C ASN A 188 -0.59 -7.70 -9.24
N ILE A 189 0.61 -7.16 -9.28
CA ILE A 189 1.85 -7.94 -9.29
C ILE A 189 2.69 -7.58 -8.08
N ILE A 190 3.23 -8.59 -7.42
CA ILE A 190 4.33 -8.46 -6.47
C ILE A 190 5.48 -9.28 -7.01
N LEU A 191 6.67 -8.69 -7.07
CA LEU A 191 7.84 -9.37 -7.62
C LEU A 191 9.12 -9.07 -6.85
N ILE A 192 10.11 -9.95 -7.03
CA ILE A 192 11.46 -9.78 -6.48
C ILE A 192 12.45 -9.70 -7.63
N ILE A 193 13.26 -8.65 -7.60
CA ILE A 193 14.33 -8.35 -8.55
C ILE A 193 15.63 -8.87 -7.98
N GLU A 194 16.34 -9.70 -8.73
CA GLU A 194 17.74 -10.01 -8.43
C GLU A 194 18.61 -8.80 -8.76
N LYS A 195 19.05 -8.09 -7.73
CA LYS A 195 19.77 -6.82 -7.90
C LYS A 195 21.03 -6.94 -8.78
N ALA A 196 21.72 -8.08 -8.70
CA ALA A 196 22.96 -8.32 -9.43
C ALA A 196 22.76 -8.42 -10.96
N THR A 197 21.61 -8.92 -11.41
CA THR A 197 21.34 -9.18 -12.85
C THR A 197 20.20 -8.32 -13.41
N GLY A 198 19.34 -7.77 -12.55
CA GLY A 198 18.10 -7.11 -12.93
C GLY A 198 16.95 -8.05 -13.25
N ASN A 199 17.14 -9.36 -13.22
CA ASN A 199 16.10 -10.34 -13.56
C ASN A 199 15.02 -10.44 -12.48
N ILE A 200 13.78 -10.72 -12.89
CA ILE A 200 12.71 -11.07 -11.96
C ILE A 200 12.89 -12.53 -11.54
N VAL A 201 13.18 -12.80 -10.27
CA VAL A 201 13.46 -14.15 -9.75
C VAL A 201 12.32 -14.78 -8.96
N TRP A 202 11.33 -13.99 -8.59
CA TRP A 202 10.09 -14.43 -7.95
C TRP A 202 8.96 -13.48 -8.29
N LYS A 203 7.75 -14.00 -8.47
CA LYS A 203 6.58 -13.18 -8.83
C LYS A 203 5.28 -13.87 -8.48
N ILE A 204 4.29 -13.12 -8.00
CA ILE A 204 2.87 -13.50 -7.96
C ILE A 204 2.03 -12.46 -8.72
N GLY A 205 0.95 -12.89 -9.34
CA GLY A 205 0.16 -12.05 -10.25
C GLY A 205 0.71 -12.02 -11.68
N PRO A 206 0.05 -11.33 -12.61
CA PRO A 206 -1.22 -10.60 -12.44
C PRO A 206 -2.45 -11.49 -12.29
N TYR A 207 -2.34 -12.80 -12.52
CA TYR A 207 -3.47 -13.75 -12.50
C TYR A 207 -3.31 -14.74 -11.35
N PHE A 208 -4.36 -14.90 -10.54
CA PHE A 208 -4.36 -15.74 -9.34
C PHE A 208 -5.16 -17.04 -9.52
N ASP A 209 -5.49 -17.40 -10.74
CA ASP A 209 -6.21 -18.63 -11.09
C ASP A 209 -5.36 -19.65 -11.86
N GLN A 210 -4.09 -19.36 -12.12
CA GLN A 210 -3.21 -20.18 -12.95
C GLN A 210 -2.77 -21.48 -12.28
N THR A 211 -2.53 -21.47 -10.97
CA THR A 211 -2.11 -22.66 -10.21
C THR A 211 -3.03 -22.94 -9.03
N PRO A 212 -3.03 -24.16 -8.48
CA PRO A 212 -3.79 -24.50 -7.27
C PRO A 212 -3.42 -23.61 -6.07
N GLU A 213 -2.13 -23.30 -5.90
CA GLU A 213 -1.60 -22.49 -4.81
C GLU A 213 -2.11 -21.04 -4.93
N LEU A 214 -2.03 -20.45 -6.13
CA LEU A 214 -2.57 -19.12 -6.40
C LEU A 214 -4.09 -19.05 -6.22
N ARG A 215 -4.81 -20.09 -6.65
CA ARG A 215 -6.26 -20.16 -6.40
C ARG A 215 -6.61 -20.23 -4.91
N LYS A 216 -5.80 -20.96 -4.13
CA LYS A 216 -5.96 -21.05 -2.66
C LYS A 216 -5.65 -19.72 -1.97
N LEU A 217 -4.61 -19.01 -2.43
CA LEU A 217 -4.24 -17.68 -1.96
C LEU A 217 -5.37 -16.67 -2.26
N GLY A 218 -6.00 -16.83 -3.41
CA GLY A 218 -7.06 -15.93 -3.90
C GLY A 218 -6.49 -14.63 -4.47
N TRP A 219 -7.35 -13.89 -5.16
CA TRP A 219 -6.97 -12.66 -5.83
C TRP A 219 -6.47 -11.61 -4.85
N ILE A 220 -5.27 -11.10 -5.09
CA ILE A 220 -4.70 -9.91 -4.49
C ILE A 220 -4.98 -8.76 -5.44
N ILE A 221 -5.60 -7.69 -4.94
CA ILE A 221 -6.17 -6.64 -5.79
C ILE A 221 -5.76 -5.26 -5.27
N GLY A 222 -5.03 -4.51 -6.10
CA GLY A 222 -4.67 -3.14 -5.80
C GLY A 222 -3.86 -2.97 -4.52
N GLN A 223 -3.01 -3.95 -4.23
CA GLN A 223 -2.27 -4.12 -2.99
C GLN A 223 -1.27 -2.98 -2.73
N HIS A 224 -0.84 -2.86 -1.46
CA HIS A 224 0.15 -1.90 -1.00
C HIS A 224 1.12 -2.54 0.00
N HIS A 225 2.32 -1.97 0.06
CA HIS A 225 3.33 -2.20 1.09
C HIS A 225 3.74 -3.67 1.24
N ALA A 226 3.82 -4.41 0.13
CA ALA A 226 4.35 -5.77 0.16
C ALA A 226 5.84 -5.74 0.54
N HIS A 227 6.20 -6.48 1.59
CA HIS A 227 7.59 -6.57 2.05
C HIS A 227 7.86 -7.89 2.77
N MET A 228 9.11 -8.32 2.78
CA MET A 228 9.54 -9.47 3.58
C MET A 228 9.68 -9.07 5.04
N ILE A 229 9.12 -9.87 5.95
CA ILE A 229 9.31 -9.66 7.41
C ILE A 229 10.79 -9.84 7.73
N PRO A 230 11.46 -8.82 8.28
CA PRO A 230 12.89 -8.86 8.58
C PRO A 230 13.26 -9.92 9.59
N ARG A 231 14.52 -10.37 9.49
CA ARG A 231 15.12 -11.25 10.48
C ARG A 231 15.01 -10.66 11.88
N GLY A 232 14.74 -11.53 12.88
CA GLY A 232 14.57 -11.14 14.27
C GLY A 232 13.16 -10.71 14.66
N LEU A 233 12.25 -10.60 13.69
CA LEU A 233 10.83 -10.38 13.96
C LEU A 233 10.03 -11.69 13.82
N PRO A 234 8.96 -11.87 14.59
CA PRO A 234 8.07 -13.04 14.42
C PRO A 234 7.53 -13.13 13.00
N GLY A 235 7.63 -14.31 12.38
CA GLY A 235 7.27 -14.52 10.98
C GLY A 235 8.39 -14.18 9.99
N GLU A 236 9.63 -13.98 10.43
CA GLU A 236 10.76 -13.62 9.56
C GLU A 236 10.81 -14.46 8.28
N GLY A 237 11.07 -13.79 7.14
CA GLY A 237 11.14 -14.41 5.83
C GLY A 237 9.78 -14.61 5.14
N ASN A 238 8.66 -14.48 5.83
CA ASN A 238 7.35 -14.43 5.20
C ASN A 238 7.12 -13.05 4.57
N ILE A 239 6.20 -12.95 3.61
CA ILE A 239 5.84 -11.68 2.99
C ILE A 239 4.54 -11.17 3.59
N LEU A 240 4.55 -9.92 4.08
CA LEU A 240 3.36 -9.18 4.47
C LEU A 240 2.83 -8.39 3.28
N ILE A 241 1.50 -8.34 3.12
CA ILE A 241 0.81 -7.68 2.01
C ILE A 241 -0.46 -7.02 2.55
N TYR A 242 -0.66 -5.73 2.26
CA TYR A 242 -1.96 -5.10 2.41
C TYR A 242 -2.74 -5.25 1.10
N ASP A 243 -3.64 -6.22 1.04
CA ASP A 243 -4.49 -6.49 -0.11
C ASP A 243 -5.75 -5.63 -0.03
N ASN A 244 -5.73 -4.50 -0.70
CA ASN A 244 -6.77 -3.47 -0.59
C ASN A 244 -8.15 -3.96 -1.06
N GLY A 245 -8.21 -4.80 -2.11
CA GLY A 245 -9.48 -5.20 -2.71
C GLY A 245 -10.10 -4.14 -3.61
N GLY A 246 -9.44 -2.98 -3.73
CA GLY A 246 -9.87 -1.88 -4.58
C GLY A 246 -9.76 -2.20 -6.08
N TRP A 247 -10.08 -1.19 -6.90
CA TRP A 247 -9.99 -1.37 -8.35
C TRP A 247 -8.55 -1.37 -8.81
N ALA A 248 -8.17 -2.42 -9.54
CA ALA A 248 -6.87 -2.59 -10.16
C ALA A 248 -6.91 -3.73 -11.17
N GLY A 249 -5.85 -3.83 -11.98
CA GLY A 249 -5.64 -4.92 -12.94
C GLY A 249 -6.18 -4.65 -14.34
N TYR A 250 -5.48 -5.23 -15.28
CA TYR A 250 -5.83 -5.21 -16.71
C TYR A 250 -6.48 -6.53 -17.08
N TYR A 251 -7.83 -6.58 -17.00
CA TYR A 251 -8.58 -7.81 -17.28
C TYR A 251 -9.59 -7.62 -18.41
N ALA A 252 -10.24 -8.70 -18.79
CA ALA A 252 -11.40 -8.63 -19.66
C ALA A 252 -12.43 -7.65 -19.10
N PRO A 253 -13.02 -6.80 -19.95
CA PRO A 253 -14.01 -5.82 -19.51
C PRO A 253 -15.14 -6.48 -18.74
N ASN A 254 -15.48 -5.93 -17.58
CA ASN A 254 -16.65 -6.33 -16.84
C ASN A 254 -17.90 -5.68 -17.47
N PRO A 255 -18.87 -6.44 -17.99
CA PRO A 255 -20.08 -5.88 -18.57
C PRO A 255 -20.90 -5.00 -17.63
N GLY A 256 -20.75 -5.18 -16.30
CA GLY A 256 -21.36 -4.33 -15.29
C GLY A 256 -20.67 -3.00 -15.07
N SER A 257 -19.47 -2.81 -15.60
CA SER A 257 -18.75 -1.53 -15.54
C SER A 257 -19.21 -0.59 -16.64
N PRO A 258 -19.53 0.67 -16.34
CA PRO A 258 -19.91 1.66 -17.37
C PRO A 258 -18.86 1.87 -18.44
N THR A 259 -17.59 1.70 -18.11
CA THR A 259 -16.47 1.84 -19.03
C THR A 259 -16.00 0.51 -19.61
N GLY A 260 -16.47 -0.60 -19.07
CA GLY A 260 -16.07 -1.95 -19.47
C GLY A 260 -14.65 -2.34 -19.10
N ILE A 261 -13.96 -1.58 -18.24
CA ILE A 261 -12.53 -1.57 -18.25
C ILE A 261 -11.86 -2.14 -16.99
N ARG A 262 -12.49 -2.12 -15.83
CA ARG A 262 -11.85 -2.55 -14.60
C ARG A 262 -12.26 -3.94 -14.19
N GLY A 263 -11.20 -4.65 -13.80
CA GLY A 263 -11.25 -6.02 -13.40
C GLY A 263 -11.84 -6.26 -12.02
N ALA A 264 -11.37 -7.29 -11.39
CA ALA A 264 -11.87 -7.76 -10.11
C ALA A 264 -11.77 -6.68 -9.04
N LEU A 265 -12.83 -6.56 -8.29
CA LEU A 265 -12.99 -5.63 -7.20
C LEU A 265 -13.65 -6.38 -6.05
N ARG A 266 -13.14 -6.16 -4.88
CA ARG A 266 -13.66 -6.72 -3.64
C ARG A 266 -14.00 -5.57 -2.70
N ASP A 267 -15.07 -5.65 -1.95
CA ASP A 267 -15.58 -4.60 -1.07
C ASP A 267 -15.01 -4.67 0.37
N TYR A 268 -13.87 -5.33 0.53
CA TYR A 268 -13.13 -5.40 1.78
C TYR A 268 -11.64 -5.60 1.53
N SER A 269 -10.83 -5.23 2.52
CA SER A 269 -9.38 -5.43 2.52
C SER A 269 -8.98 -6.68 3.29
N ARG A 270 -7.77 -7.14 3.01
CA ARG A 270 -7.10 -8.20 3.80
C ARG A 270 -5.67 -7.75 4.11
N VAL A 271 -5.17 -8.11 5.28
CA VAL A 271 -3.73 -8.15 5.53
C VAL A 271 -3.32 -9.60 5.51
N LEU A 272 -2.33 -9.93 4.69
CA LEU A 272 -1.86 -11.29 4.49
C LEU A 272 -0.41 -11.41 4.93
N GLU A 273 -0.10 -12.50 5.63
CA GLU A 273 1.25 -13.02 5.80
C GLU A 273 1.32 -14.32 5.02
N ILE A 274 2.18 -14.39 4.03
CA ILE A 274 2.35 -15.59 3.19
C ILE A 274 3.75 -16.16 3.27
N ASP A 275 3.85 -17.47 3.19
CA ASP A 275 5.10 -18.16 2.91
C ASP A 275 5.43 -17.96 1.42
N PRO A 276 6.58 -17.35 1.06
CA PRO A 276 6.87 -17.03 -0.33
C PRO A 276 7.26 -18.24 -1.19
N VAL A 277 7.51 -19.40 -0.56
CA VAL A 277 7.87 -20.64 -1.28
C VAL A 277 6.63 -21.46 -1.58
N THR A 278 5.74 -21.63 -0.60
CA THR A 278 4.53 -22.45 -0.73
C THR A 278 3.29 -21.66 -1.15
N LEU A 279 3.32 -20.34 -1.01
CA LEU A 279 2.21 -19.40 -1.17
C LEU A 279 1.05 -19.66 -0.19
N GLU A 280 1.31 -20.39 0.90
CA GLU A 280 0.32 -20.57 1.95
C GLU A 280 0.15 -19.31 2.78
N ILE A 281 -1.11 -18.99 3.11
CA ILE A 281 -1.43 -17.95 4.07
C ILE A 281 -1.08 -18.48 5.46
N VAL A 282 -0.08 -17.87 6.08
CA VAL A 282 0.39 -18.21 7.44
C VAL A 282 -0.46 -17.49 8.48
N TRP A 283 -0.82 -16.24 8.21
CA TRP A 283 -1.69 -15.42 9.03
C TRP A 283 -2.43 -14.44 8.14
N GLN A 284 -3.61 -14.03 8.55
CA GLN A 284 -4.37 -12.99 7.86
C GLN A 284 -5.23 -12.19 8.84
N MET A 285 -5.52 -10.94 8.46
CA MET A 285 -6.55 -10.11 9.07
C MET A 285 -7.56 -9.73 7.99
N THR A 286 -8.80 -10.16 8.15
CA THR A 286 -9.93 -9.86 7.26
C THR A 286 -11.11 -9.33 8.06
N PRO A 287 -12.19 -8.87 7.45
CA PRO A 287 -13.39 -8.51 8.21
C PRO A 287 -13.87 -9.62 9.16
N LYS A 288 -13.68 -10.88 8.79
CA LYS A 288 -14.08 -12.02 9.63
C LYS A 288 -13.25 -12.09 10.92
N GLU A 289 -11.92 -12.01 10.81
CA GLU A 289 -11.02 -11.98 11.97
C GLU A 289 -11.23 -10.72 12.82
N ALA A 290 -11.64 -9.60 12.18
CA ALA A 290 -12.07 -8.39 12.89
C ALA A 290 -13.42 -8.51 13.61
N GLY A 291 -14.07 -9.67 13.51
CA GLY A 291 -15.36 -9.94 14.18
C GLY A 291 -16.58 -9.40 13.43
N TYR A 292 -16.43 -9.00 12.17
CA TYR A 292 -17.55 -8.50 11.36
C TYR A 292 -18.32 -9.65 10.68
N LEU A 293 -19.62 -9.44 10.53
CA LEU A 293 -20.51 -10.43 9.91
C LEU A 293 -20.33 -10.42 8.38
N MET A 294 -19.77 -11.50 7.85
CA MET A 294 -19.60 -11.65 6.40
C MET A 294 -20.90 -12.15 5.74
N PRO A 295 -21.29 -11.65 4.56
CA PRO A 295 -20.69 -10.53 3.82
C PRO A 295 -21.27 -9.16 4.18
N LEU A 296 -22.24 -9.08 5.11
CA LEU A 296 -23.04 -7.86 5.37
C LEU A 296 -22.20 -6.69 5.90
N ASP A 297 -21.20 -6.97 6.73
CA ASP A 297 -20.33 -5.96 7.33
C ASP A 297 -18.92 -5.97 6.72
N ALA A 298 -18.74 -6.59 5.54
CA ALA A 298 -17.41 -6.73 4.93
C ALA A 298 -16.70 -5.40 4.73
N ASN A 299 -17.42 -4.38 4.33
CA ASN A 299 -16.92 -3.04 4.05
C ASN A 299 -16.46 -2.25 5.31
N ARG A 300 -16.65 -2.80 6.50
CA ARG A 300 -16.18 -2.18 7.76
C ARG A 300 -14.68 -2.35 7.98
N PHE A 301 -14.03 -3.20 7.22
CA PHE A 301 -12.56 -3.25 7.10
C PHE A 301 -12.21 -3.11 5.62
N TYR A 302 -12.14 -1.87 5.15
CA TYR A 302 -11.93 -1.59 3.74
C TYR A 302 -11.18 -0.29 3.51
N SER A 303 -10.01 -0.39 2.92
CA SER A 303 -9.25 0.73 2.38
C SER A 303 -8.89 0.43 0.93
N PRO A 304 -9.63 0.99 -0.05
CA PRO A 304 -9.49 0.62 -1.46
C PRO A 304 -8.15 1.03 -2.09
N PHE A 305 -7.37 1.83 -1.41
CA PHE A 305 -6.06 2.33 -1.84
C PHE A 305 -5.23 2.74 -0.63
N ILE A 306 -3.95 3.05 -0.80
CA ILE A 306 -2.98 3.35 0.27
C ILE A 306 -2.93 2.23 1.31
N SER A 307 -2.50 2.51 2.54
CA SER A 307 -2.43 1.56 3.64
C SER A 307 -1.08 0.85 3.78
N GLY A 308 -0.94 0.17 4.87
CA GLY A 308 0.27 -0.60 5.14
C GLY A 308 0.20 -1.34 6.47
N MET A 309 1.25 -2.06 6.79
CA MET A 309 1.36 -2.81 8.03
C MET A 309 2.82 -2.92 8.48
N GLN A 310 2.99 -3.19 9.74
CA GLN A 310 4.29 -3.42 10.37
C GLN A 310 4.21 -4.58 11.33
N ARG A 311 5.10 -5.57 11.19
CA ARG A 311 5.29 -6.58 12.22
C ARG A 311 6.10 -5.99 13.36
N LEU A 312 5.60 -6.09 14.57
CA LEU A 312 6.24 -5.60 15.79
C LEU A 312 7.07 -6.69 16.49
N PRO A 313 8.07 -6.30 17.30
CA PRO A 313 8.93 -7.26 17.99
C PRO A 313 8.19 -8.18 18.97
N ASN A 314 7.04 -7.76 19.49
CA ASN A 314 6.18 -8.57 20.36
C ASN A 314 5.29 -9.57 19.61
N GLY A 315 5.37 -9.61 18.29
CA GLY A 315 4.55 -10.47 17.43
C GLY A 315 3.25 -9.85 16.95
N ASN A 316 2.85 -8.71 17.49
CA ASN A 316 1.67 -7.99 17.03
C ASN A 316 1.88 -7.42 15.62
N THR A 317 0.80 -7.13 14.95
CA THR A 317 0.81 -6.45 13.66
C THR A 317 0.11 -5.10 13.81
N MET A 318 0.84 -4.01 13.56
CA MET A 318 0.22 -2.69 13.41
C MET A 318 -0.28 -2.55 11.98
N ILE A 319 -1.50 -2.12 11.81
CA ILE A 319 -2.20 -2.00 10.53
C ILE A 319 -2.67 -0.56 10.35
N THR A 320 -2.36 0.01 9.19
CA THR A 320 -2.89 1.31 8.76
C THR A 320 -4.01 1.07 7.76
N GLU A 321 -5.25 1.29 8.15
CA GLU A 321 -6.42 1.35 7.28
C GLU A 321 -6.56 2.78 6.76
N GLY A 322 -5.77 3.07 5.71
CA GLY A 322 -5.36 4.44 5.38
C GLY A 322 -6.47 5.36 4.91
N SER A 323 -7.44 4.87 4.11
CA SER A 323 -8.50 5.71 3.52
C SER A 323 -9.44 6.31 4.57
N HIS A 324 -9.53 5.70 5.74
CA HIS A 324 -10.34 6.16 6.87
C HIS A 324 -9.50 6.73 8.02
N GLY A 325 -8.18 6.83 7.83
CA GLY A 325 -7.25 7.36 8.84
C GLY A 325 -7.18 6.54 10.12
N ARG A 326 -7.55 5.26 10.05
CA ARG A 326 -7.52 4.36 11.18
C ARG A 326 -6.20 3.61 11.23
N ILE A 327 -5.55 3.62 12.40
CA ILE A 327 -4.35 2.83 12.68
C ILE A 327 -4.66 1.97 13.88
N PHE A 328 -4.37 0.68 13.81
CA PHE A 328 -4.65 -0.22 14.91
C PHE A 328 -3.61 -1.33 15.02
N GLU A 329 -3.49 -1.91 16.21
CA GLU A 329 -2.58 -3.01 16.51
C GLU A 329 -3.38 -4.22 16.96
N VAL A 330 -3.07 -5.38 16.39
CA VAL A 330 -3.68 -6.65 16.72
C VAL A 330 -2.64 -7.67 17.14
N THR A 331 -3.02 -8.56 18.07
CA THR A 331 -2.22 -9.72 18.44
C THR A 331 -2.24 -10.76 17.33
N PRO A 332 -1.35 -11.79 17.37
CA PRO A 332 -1.44 -12.95 16.48
C PRO A 332 -2.82 -13.63 16.47
N GLU A 333 -3.55 -13.55 17.59
CA GLU A 333 -4.89 -14.12 17.78
C GLU A 333 -6.02 -13.15 17.38
N HIS A 334 -5.68 -12.03 16.74
CA HIS A 334 -6.58 -10.99 16.23
C HIS A 334 -7.25 -10.13 17.31
N GLU A 335 -6.72 -10.13 18.53
CA GLU A 335 -7.21 -9.23 19.57
C GLU A 335 -6.75 -7.80 19.28
N LEU A 336 -7.69 -6.86 19.22
CA LEU A 336 -7.40 -5.42 19.10
C LEU A 336 -6.87 -4.89 20.42
N VAL A 337 -5.60 -4.49 20.45
CA VAL A 337 -4.91 -4.02 21.67
C VAL A 337 -4.63 -2.51 21.67
N TRP A 338 -4.66 -1.88 20.51
CA TRP A 338 -4.50 -0.43 20.39
C TRP A 338 -5.18 0.08 19.13
N GLU A 339 -5.74 1.28 19.18
CA GLU A 339 -6.42 1.92 18.06
C GLU A 339 -6.28 3.45 18.11
N TYR A 340 -6.08 4.05 16.95
CA TYR A 340 -6.06 5.48 16.75
C TYR A 340 -6.80 5.83 15.45
N VAL A 341 -7.56 6.93 15.50
CA VAL A 341 -8.19 7.49 14.29
C VAL A 341 -7.66 8.92 14.10
N CYS A 342 -7.13 9.21 12.92
CA CYS A 342 -6.58 10.51 12.57
C CYS A 342 -7.69 11.59 12.65
N PRO A 343 -7.57 12.61 13.50
CA PRO A 343 -8.56 13.66 13.61
C PRO A 343 -8.38 14.78 12.57
N TYR A 344 -7.32 14.73 11.78
CA TYR A 344 -6.98 15.78 10.81
C TYR A 344 -7.53 15.45 9.44
N TRP A 345 -8.18 16.41 8.83
CA TRP A 345 -8.82 16.29 7.54
C TRP A 345 -8.08 17.13 6.50
N GLY A 346 -7.89 16.58 5.31
CA GLY A 346 -7.29 17.30 4.21
C GLY A 346 -8.19 18.44 3.72
N THR A 347 -7.58 19.51 3.22
CA THR A 347 -8.31 20.66 2.66
C THR A 347 -8.69 20.45 1.20
N ALA A 348 -7.83 19.80 0.42
CA ALA A 348 -8.07 19.53 -0.99
C ALA A 348 -8.98 18.31 -1.20
N LEU A 349 -8.77 17.27 -0.39
CA LEU A 349 -9.65 16.11 -0.29
C LEU A 349 -10.17 16.07 1.15
N PRO A 350 -11.50 16.20 1.37
CA PRO A 350 -12.06 16.18 2.72
C PRO A 350 -12.09 14.76 3.30
N MET A 351 -10.91 14.19 3.48
CA MET A 351 -10.68 12.87 4.03
C MET A 351 -9.58 12.95 5.09
N ASN A 352 -9.65 12.10 6.09
CA ASN A 352 -8.64 11.99 7.15
C ASN A 352 -7.58 10.93 6.85
N MET A 353 -7.23 10.77 5.58
CA MET A 353 -6.31 9.73 5.10
C MET A 353 -4.95 9.74 5.80
N VAL A 354 -4.46 8.54 6.08
CA VAL A 354 -3.08 8.28 6.48
C VAL A 354 -2.48 7.30 5.48
N TYR A 355 -1.46 7.74 4.73
CA TYR A 355 -0.88 6.89 3.69
C TYR A 355 -0.31 5.61 4.27
N ARG A 356 0.58 5.75 5.26
CA ARG A 356 1.29 4.66 5.95
C ARG A 356 1.74 5.15 7.32
N SER A 357 1.83 4.28 8.29
CA SER A 357 2.32 4.61 9.63
C SER A 357 3.26 3.54 10.15
N TYR A 358 4.17 3.96 11.02
CA TYR A 358 5.14 3.09 11.65
C TYR A 358 5.24 3.37 13.13
N ARG A 359 5.45 2.33 13.93
CA ARG A 359 5.77 2.43 15.34
C ARG A 359 7.29 2.41 15.51
N LEU A 360 7.80 3.39 16.20
CA LEU A 360 9.22 3.53 16.51
C LEU A 360 9.41 3.50 18.02
N PRO A 361 10.54 2.99 18.55
CA PRO A 361 10.85 3.13 19.95
C PRO A 361 11.17 4.60 20.30
N TYR A 362 10.94 4.99 21.54
CA TYR A 362 11.16 6.37 21.98
C TYR A 362 12.61 6.83 21.78
N GLU A 363 13.55 5.91 21.90
CA GLU A 363 14.98 6.16 21.75
C GLU A 363 15.38 6.62 20.33
N TRP A 364 14.49 6.43 19.35
CA TRP A 364 14.71 6.91 17.98
C TRP A 364 14.59 8.43 17.85
N VAL A 365 13.94 9.09 18.81
CA VAL A 365 13.79 10.55 18.83
C VAL A 365 14.52 11.09 20.07
N PRO A 366 15.80 11.46 19.95
CA PRO A 366 16.64 11.80 21.10
C PRO A 366 16.17 13.02 21.89
N GLN A 367 15.30 13.86 21.30
CA GLN A 367 14.70 15.01 21.97
C GLN A 367 13.48 14.63 22.81
N LEU A 368 12.94 13.43 22.69
CA LEU A 368 11.79 12.98 23.46
C LEU A 368 12.25 12.30 24.75
N GLU A 369 11.78 12.80 25.88
CA GLU A 369 11.80 12.02 27.12
C GLU A 369 10.79 10.85 26.95
N LYS A 370 11.22 9.66 27.39
CA LYS A 370 10.30 8.51 27.41
C LYS A 370 9.16 8.79 28.37
N PRO A 371 7.92 8.92 27.92
CA PRO A 371 6.81 9.18 28.82
C PRO A 371 6.55 7.97 29.73
N ALA A 372 5.96 8.20 30.88
CA ALA A 372 5.40 7.13 31.66
C ALA A 372 4.19 6.56 30.90
N GLU A 373 4.28 5.31 30.50
CA GLU A 373 3.16 4.64 29.87
C GLU A 373 2.08 4.33 30.91
N SER A 374 0.85 4.70 30.60
CA SER A 374 -0.32 4.35 31.40
C SER A 374 -1.39 3.77 30.51
N PRO A 375 -2.08 2.70 30.92
CA PRO A 375 -3.24 2.20 30.19
C PRO A 375 -4.28 3.30 30.02
N ILE A 376 -4.83 3.41 28.83
CA ILE A 376 -6.00 4.25 28.58
C ILE A 376 -7.22 3.38 28.85
N GLU A 377 -8.06 3.82 29.79
CA GLU A 377 -9.32 3.14 30.03
C GLU A 377 -10.20 3.18 28.77
N ARG A 378 -10.77 2.05 28.43
CA ARG A 378 -11.67 1.95 27.31
C ARG A 378 -12.86 2.88 27.52
N LEU A 379 -13.17 3.72 26.52
CA LEU A 379 -14.38 4.55 26.57
C LEU A 379 -15.63 3.67 26.74
N ASP A 380 -16.46 3.99 27.70
CA ASP A 380 -17.78 3.38 27.84
C ASP A 380 -18.70 3.91 26.72
N VAL A 381 -18.70 3.20 25.61
CA VAL A 381 -19.55 3.55 24.47
C VAL A 381 -21.05 3.28 24.72
N SER A 382 -21.40 2.59 25.80
CA SER A 382 -22.81 2.35 26.17
C SER A 382 -23.56 3.65 26.50
N THR A 383 -22.81 4.69 26.87
CA THR A 383 -23.35 6.03 27.17
C THR A 383 -23.33 6.97 25.97
N PHE A 384 -22.74 6.58 24.85
CA PHE A 384 -22.73 7.40 23.64
C PHE A 384 -24.16 7.58 23.10
N ARG A 385 -24.46 8.84 22.77
CA ARG A 385 -25.80 9.21 22.30
C ARG A 385 -25.70 10.09 21.09
N VAL A 386 -26.53 9.78 20.11
CA VAL A 386 -26.78 10.69 19.01
C VAL A 386 -27.58 11.88 19.54
N PRO A 387 -27.28 13.13 19.17
CA PRO A 387 -28.11 14.28 19.54
C PRO A 387 -29.58 14.01 19.24
N GLY A 388 -30.44 14.21 20.23
CA GLY A 388 -31.87 13.89 20.15
C GLY A 388 -32.27 12.47 20.54
N ALA A 389 -31.30 11.57 20.75
CA ALA A 389 -31.62 10.23 21.24
C ALA A 389 -32.21 10.21 22.67
N ALA A 390 -33.10 9.26 22.96
CA ALA A 390 -33.71 9.13 24.27
C ALA A 390 -32.71 8.91 25.41
N ALA A 391 -32.99 9.34 26.63
CA ALA A 391 -32.12 9.18 27.81
C ALA A 391 -31.84 7.70 28.12
N PRO A 392 -30.61 7.32 28.64
CA PRO A 392 -30.31 5.97 29.05
C PRO A 392 -31.42 5.46 29.99
N GLY A 393 -31.88 4.25 29.79
CA GLY A 393 -32.95 3.65 30.58
C GLY A 393 -34.38 4.09 30.23
N VAL A 394 -34.56 5.03 29.31
CA VAL A 394 -35.88 5.33 28.76
C VAL A 394 -36.17 4.31 27.66
N LYS A 395 -37.05 3.39 27.92
CA LYS A 395 -37.58 2.47 26.91
C LYS A 395 -38.65 3.22 26.12
N SER A 396 -38.33 3.68 24.93
CA SER A 396 -39.33 4.08 23.96
C SER A 396 -39.98 2.79 23.41
N ALA A 397 -41.22 2.56 23.67
CA ALA A 397 -41.96 1.50 23.02
C ALA A 397 -42.38 2.01 21.62
N VAL A 398 -41.69 1.60 20.61
CA VAL A 398 -42.17 1.75 19.23
C VAL A 398 -43.19 0.65 19.00
N LYS A 399 -44.43 1.03 18.78
CA LYS A 399 -45.50 0.08 18.47
C LYS A 399 -45.56 -0.09 16.95
N ILE A 400 -45.00 -1.19 16.46
CA ILE A 400 -45.13 -1.55 15.05
C ILE A 400 -46.54 -2.11 14.85
N LYS A 401 -47.40 -1.42 14.13
CA LYS A 401 -48.76 -1.87 13.85
C LYS A 401 -48.81 -2.96 12.82
N GLU A 402 -48.09 -2.83 11.75
CA GLU A 402 -48.08 -3.74 10.63
C GLU A 402 -46.79 -3.62 9.84
N ALA A 403 -46.13 -4.73 9.56
CA ALA A 403 -45.02 -4.75 8.65
C ALA A 403 -45.57 -4.86 7.22
N LYS A 404 -45.42 -3.80 6.43
CA LYS A 404 -45.73 -3.82 5.00
C LYS A 404 -44.46 -4.04 4.22
N GLY A 405 -44.35 -5.14 3.56
CA GLY A 405 -43.20 -5.45 2.73
C GLY A 405 -43.41 -6.72 1.93
N TYR A 406 -42.56 -6.88 0.93
CA TYR A 406 -42.53 -8.11 0.16
C TYR A 406 -41.55 -9.10 0.83
N PHE A 407 -42.13 -10.17 1.39
CA PHE A 407 -41.37 -11.24 2.06
C PHE A 407 -40.88 -12.33 1.09
N GLY A 408 -40.49 -11.95 -0.11
CA GLY A 408 -39.80 -12.87 -1.03
C GLY A 408 -38.33 -13.07 -0.67
N LEU A 409 -37.72 -14.13 -1.16
CA LEU A 409 -36.29 -14.45 -0.94
C LEU A 409 -35.31 -13.33 -1.33
N SER A 410 -35.77 -12.32 -2.09
CA SER A 410 -34.98 -11.16 -2.51
C SER A 410 -35.27 -9.89 -1.70
N ALA A 411 -36.16 -9.91 -0.73
CA ALA A 411 -36.49 -8.72 0.04
C ALA A 411 -35.57 -8.60 1.26
N MET A 412 -34.61 -7.70 1.18
CA MET A 412 -33.67 -7.38 2.27
C MET A 412 -34.19 -6.27 3.19
N CYS A 413 -35.20 -5.54 2.77
CA CYS A 413 -35.78 -4.44 3.53
C CYS A 413 -37.29 -4.63 3.72
N VAL A 414 -37.75 -4.39 4.93
CA VAL A 414 -39.17 -4.37 5.30
C VAL A 414 -39.53 -2.94 5.66
N ALA A 415 -40.54 -2.38 5.00
CA ALA A 415 -41.13 -1.12 5.42
C ALA A 415 -42.17 -1.40 6.52
N ALA A 416 -42.06 -0.69 7.62
CA ALA A 416 -43.03 -0.72 8.71
C ALA A 416 -43.70 0.65 8.86
N ASP A 417 -45.00 0.68 9.04
CA ASP A 417 -45.68 1.89 9.47
C ASP A 417 -45.43 2.07 10.97
N ILE A 418 -44.80 3.19 11.31
CA ILE A 418 -44.55 3.58 12.69
C ILE A 418 -45.62 4.61 13.05
N GLU A 419 -46.41 4.32 14.09
CA GLU A 419 -47.26 5.36 14.69
C GLU A 419 -46.41 6.24 15.58
N GLU A 420 -46.49 7.57 15.36
CA GLU A 420 -45.91 8.57 16.23
C GLU A 420 -46.52 8.61 17.63
#